data_27be37814e806dd3391892a211076a33
#
_entry.id   27be37814e806dd3391892a211076a33
#
_cell.length_a   1.000
_cell.length_b   1.000
_cell.length_c   1.000
_cell.angle_alpha   90.00
_cell.angle_beta   90.00
_cell.angle_gamma   90.00
#
_symmetry.space_group_name_H-M   'P 1'
#
loop_
_entity.id
_entity.type
_entity.pdbx_description
1 polymer ?
#
loop_
_entity_poly.entity_id
_entity_poly.type
_entity_poly.pdbx_seq_one_letter_code
_entity_poly.pdbx_strand_id
1 'polypeptide(L)'
;MLFRSVNFEIIKNLIQPAFTIALLGGIESLLSAVVSDGMIGGKHKSNMELIAQGTANIFSSIFGGIPATGAIARTATNVKNGGRTPVAGIVHTIVLLLIMLFIGKWAALIPMATLAGILVVVAYNMSEWESFVAVFKGPRSDVAVLLTTFLLTVLVDLTVAIEIGMVLAVFLFMRKMIQFSDVSILTNDNDNIENGKDKNAIGNFTIPQNVEVFEITGPLFFGAAYKFKDAMRVIEKPPKVLIIRMRQVPIIDATGIRTLQDVFKESNHRGTKLILSEVHSRQVMKELKGARLLFAIGKGNVTASFDDAISRSKVILKEYPSFKIKR
;
A
#
# COMPACT_ATOMS: atom_id res chain seq x y z
N MET A 1 22.43 22.64 31.79
CA MET A 1 21.03 23.02 31.49
C MET A 1 20.58 22.17 30.31
N LEU A 2 19.92 21.05 30.57
CA LEU A 2 19.50 20.09 29.55
C LEU A 2 18.20 20.51 28.80
N PHE A 3 17.44 21.42 29.37
CA PHE A 3 16.21 21.91 28.72
C PHE A 3 16.26 23.42 28.56
N ARG A 4 16.52 23.87 27.34
CA ARG A 4 16.32 25.28 26.96
C ARG A 4 14.81 25.55 26.99
N SER A 5 14.40 26.76 27.41
CA SER A 5 12.98 27.14 27.37
C SER A 5 12.42 26.89 25.99
N VAL A 6 11.45 25.95 25.90
CA VAL A 6 10.80 25.58 24.64
C VAL A 6 9.78 26.68 24.32
N ASN A 7 9.99 27.41 23.23
CA ASN A 7 9.05 28.41 22.72
C ASN A 7 8.33 27.83 21.49
N PHE A 8 7.08 28.26 21.27
CA PHE A 8 6.28 27.82 20.13
C PHE A 8 6.97 28.05 18.78
N GLU A 9 7.71 29.11 18.64
CA GLU A 9 8.48 29.42 17.44
C GLU A 9 9.61 28.40 17.18
N ILE A 10 10.27 27.95 18.24
CA ILE A 10 11.28 26.89 18.14
C ILE A 10 10.65 25.58 17.71
N ILE A 11 9.49 25.23 18.28
CA ILE A 11 8.75 24.00 17.89
C ILE A 11 8.40 24.05 16.41
N LYS A 12 7.84 25.17 15.93
CA LYS A 12 7.46 25.35 14.53
C LYS A 12 8.64 25.15 13.58
N ASN A 13 9.79 25.71 13.92
CA ASN A 13 11.00 25.61 13.08
C ASN A 13 11.64 24.20 13.12
N LEU A 14 11.40 23.44 14.18
CA LEU A 14 11.95 22.08 14.33
C LEU A 14 11.03 20.97 13.85
N ILE A 15 9.76 21.22 13.55
CA ILE A 15 8.81 20.19 13.11
C ILE A 15 9.30 19.48 11.84
N GLN A 16 9.70 20.24 10.83
CA GLN A 16 10.15 19.67 9.55
C GLN A 16 11.43 18.83 9.71
N PRO A 17 12.54 19.34 10.30
CA PRO A 17 13.73 18.52 10.50
C PRO A 17 13.47 17.34 11.46
N ALA A 18 12.63 17.49 12.47
CA ALA A 18 12.29 16.38 13.37
C ALA A 18 11.51 15.27 12.63
N PHE A 19 10.55 15.63 11.77
CA PHE A 19 9.83 14.67 10.95
C PHE A 19 10.77 13.94 9.99
N THR A 20 11.66 14.66 9.33
CA THR A 20 12.64 14.08 8.42
C THR A 20 13.57 13.09 9.13
N ILE A 21 14.12 13.47 10.29
CA ILE A 21 15.00 12.60 11.07
C ILE A 21 14.23 11.36 11.57
N ALA A 22 12.99 11.52 12.02
CA ALA A 22 12.16 10.41 12.47
C ALA A 22 11.88 9.42 11.31
N LEU A 23 11.62 9.93 10.13
CA LEU A 23 11.36 9.13 8.93
C LEU A 23 12.62 8.40 8.45
N LEU A 24 13.75 9.10 8.37
CA LEU A 24 15.05 8.53 8.04
C LEU A 24 15.43 7.44 9.04
N GLY A 25 15.39 7.75 10.33
CA GLY A 25 15.75 6.80 11.39
C GLY A 25 14.87 5.57 11.40
N GLY A 26 13.56 5.73 11.14
CA GLY A 26 12.63 4.60 11.02
C GLY A 26 12.93 3.71 9.82
N ILE A 27 13.18 4.30 8.65
CA ILE A 27 13.52 3.55 7.42
C ILE A 27 14.84 2.81 7.58
N GLU A 28 15.89 3.47 8.05
CA GLU A 28 17.20 2.84 8.25
C GLU A 28 17.17 1.70 9.26
N SER A 29 16.45 1.87 10.38
CA SER A 29 16.27 0.82 11.38
C SER A 29 15.57 -0.40 10.78
N LEU A 30 14.47 -0.21 10.04
CA LEU A 30 13.76 -1.29 9.39
C LEU A 30 14.60 -1.97 8.31
N LEU A 31 15.33 -1.21 7.49
CA LEU A 31 16.24 -1.79 6.48
C LEU A 31 17.35 -2.61 7.15
N SER A 32 17.93 -2.10 8.24
CA SER A 32 18.92 -2.84 9.02
C SER A 32 18.37 -4.17 9.54
N ALA A 33 17.13 -4.15 10.06
CA ALA A 33 16.44 -5.35 10.51
C ALA A 33 16.15 -6.34 9.37
N VAL A 34 15.69 -5.86 8.20
CA VAL A 34 15.43 -6.69 7.03
C VAL A 34 16.71 -7.36 6.51
N VAL A 35 17.82 -6.61 6.43
CA VAL A 35 19.12 -7.16 6.02
C VAL A 35 19.58 -8.24 7.01
N SER A 36 19.45 -7.98 8.31
CA SER A 36 19.74 -8.96 9.34
C SER A 36 18.91 -10.22 9.22
N ASP A 37 17.59 -10.09 9.00
CA ASP A 37 16.68 -11.23 8.79
C ASP A 37 17.10 -12.07 7.59
N GLY A 38 17.43 -11.44 6.47
CA GLY A 38 17.90 -12.11 5.26
C GLY A 38 19.18 -12.92 5.50
N MET A 39 20.09 -12.42 6.36
CA MET A 39 21.34 -13.09 6.68
C MET A 39 21.20 -14.22 7.73
N ILE A 40 20.23 -14.10 8.64
CA ILE A 40 20.03 -15.03 9.77
C ILE A 40 18.96 -16.08 9.47
N GLY A 41 18.05 -15.79 8.54
CA GLY A 41 16.84 -16.58 8.30
C GLY A 41 15.75 -16.31 9.37
N GLY A 42 15.78 -15.12 10.00
CA GLY A 42 14.84 -14.69 11.02
C GLY A 42 13.64 -13.92 10.47
N LYS A 43 12.81 -13.42 11.38
CA LYS A 43 11.73 -12.47 11.08
C LYS A 43 11.57 -11.49 12.23
N HIS A 44 11.88 -10.22 11.99
CA HIS A 44 11.68 -9.17 12.98
C HIS A 44 10.22 -8.73 13.11
N LYS A 45 9.91 -8.01 14.18
CA LYS A 45 8.60 -7.37 14.38
C LYS A 45 8.73 -5.88 14.09
N SER A 46 8.41 -5.46 12.87
CA SER A 46 8.61 -4.10 12.37
C SER A 46 8.03 -3.00 13.28
N ASN A 47 6.82 -3.21 13.82
CA ASN A 47 6.22 -2.24 14.74
C ASN A 47 7.00 -2.11 16.05
N MET A 48 7.52 -3.23 16.57
CA MET A 48 8.35 -3.20 17.80
C MET A 48 9.70 -2.54 17.57
N GLU A 49 10.30 -2.75 16.39
CA GLU A 49 11.53 -2.08 15.99
C GLU A 49 11.35 -0.56 15.98
N LEU A 50 10.28 -0.06 15.34
CA LEU A 50 9.98 1.38 15.32
C LEU A 50 9.71 1.95 16.74
N ILE A 51 8.99 1.20 17.59
CA ILE A 51 8.75 1.62 18.98
C ILE A 51 10.07 1.67 19.77
N ALA A 52 10.91 0.65 19.62
CA ALA A 52 12.22 0.60 20.28
C ALA A 52 13.13 1.75 19.82
N GLN A 53 13.17 2.01 18.51
CA GLN A 53 13.93 3.10 17.91
C GLN A 53 13.46 4.47 18.42
N GLY A 54 12.15 4.72 18.45
CA GLY A 54 11.57 5.94 18.99
C GLY A 54 11.88 6.13 20.48
N THR A 55 11.73 5.06 21.27
CA THR A 55 12.04 5.07 22.70
C THR A 55 13.53 5.36 22.94
N ALA A 56 14.43 4.71 22.20
CA ALA A 56 15.86 4.95 22.31
C ALA A 56 16.24 6.42 22.02
N ASN A 57 15.61 7.03 21.02
CA ASN A 57 15.85 8.44 20.68
C ASN A 57 15.31 9.42 21.72
N ILE A 58 14.18 9.11 22.37
CA ILE A 58 13.68 9.91 23.51
C ILE A 58 14.70 9.88 24.64
N PHE A 59 15.18 8.68 25.02
CA PHE A 59 16.22 8.57 26.07
C PHE A 59 17.52 9.22 25.63
N SER A 60 17.97 9.06 24.40
CA SER A 60 19.17 9.74 23.90
C SER A 60 19.09 11.25 24.11
N SER A 61 17.97 11.88 23.79
CA SER A 61 17.79 13.32 23.96
C SER A 61 17.79 13.77 25.43
N ILE A 62 17.26 12.94 26.35
CA ILE A 62 17.27 13.22 27.80
C ILE A 62 18.70 13.26 28.32
N PHE A 63 19.57 12.37 27.82
CA PHE A 63 21.00 12.35 28.21
C PHE A 63 21.87 13.30 27.36
N GLY A 64 21.27 14.17 26.56
CA GLY A 64 22.00 15.14 25.73
C GLY A 64 22.65 14.54 24.49
N GLY A 65 22.22 13.33 24.08
CA GLY A 65 22.66 12.69 22.86
C GLY A 65 21.94 13.23 21.63
N ILE A 66 22.49 12.92 20.46
CA ILE A 66 21.88 13.19 19.15
C ILE A 66 20.96 12.04 18.74
N PRO A 67 20.02 12.25 17.80
CA PRO A 67 19.25 11.18 17.23
C PRO A 67 20.15 10.10 16.62
N ALA A 68 19.80 8.84 16.85
CA ALA A 68 20.54 7.68 16.37
C ALA A 68 19.61 6.67 15.72
N THR A 69 20.15 5.84 14.84
CA THR A 69 19.42 4.78 14.16
C THR A 69 20.28 3.54 13.96
N GLY A 70 19.67 2.45 13.48
CA GLY A 70 20.38 1.23 13.10
C GLY A 70 21.30 1.46 11.90
N ALA A 71 22.54 1.02 11.97
CA ALA A 71 23.50 1.14 10.88
C ALA A 71 23.61 -0.18 10.12
N ILE A 72 23.12 -0.23 8.88
CA ILE A 72 23.05 -1.45 8.03
C ILE A 72 24.41 -2.15 7.95
N ALA A 73 25.48 -1.41 7.61
CA ALA A 73 26.82 -1.96 7.47
C ALA A 73 27.36 -2.55 8.77
N ARG A 74 27.11 -1.89 9.90
CA ARG A 74 27.53 -2.38 11.24
C ARG A 74 26.74 -3.62 11.63
N THR A 75 25.42 -3.63 11.37
CA THR A 75 24.56 -4.78 11.62
C THR A 75 24.98 -5.97 10.77
N ALA A 76 25.21 -5.79 9.48
CA ALA A 76 25.69 -6.84 8.58
C ALA A 76 27.06 -7.38 9.05
N THR A 77 27.99 -6.52 9.43
CA THR A 77 29.31 -6.93 9.94
C THR A 77 29.17 -7.72 11.24
N ASN A 78 28.33 -7.26 12.18
CA ASN A 78 28.05 -7.96 13.42
C ASN A 78 27.49 -9.37 13.18
N VAL A 79 26.52 -9.49 12.28
CA VAL A 79 25.90 -10.77 11.92
C VAL A 79 26.90 -11.70 11.23
N LYS A 80 27.73 -11.20 10.31
CA LYS A 80 28.81 -11.98 9.66
C LYS A 80 29.81 -12.55 10.66
N ASN A 81 30.08 -11.80 11.75
CA ASN A 81 30.97 -12.23 12.83
C ASN A 81 30.27 -13.02 13.94
N GLY A 82 29.05 -13.50 13.71
CA GLY A 82 28.32 -14.39 14.61
C GLY A 82 27.47 -13.69 15.68
N GLY A 83 27.32 -12.37 15.62
CA GLY A 83 26.42 -11.63 16.51
C GLY A 83 24.96 -12.01 16.26
N ARG A 84 24.26 -12.45 17.31
CA ARG A 84 22.86 -12.93 17.25
C ARG A 84 21.95 -12.31 18.28
N THR A 85 22.51 -11.52 19.19
CA THR A 85 21.77 -10.98 20.35
C THR A 85 22.09 -9.51 20.56
N PRO A 86 21.22 -8.76 21.27
CA PRO A 86 21.47 -7.36 21.64
C PRO A 86 22.74 -7.15 22.46
N VAL A 87 23.28 -8.22 23.08
CA VAL A 87 24.53 -8.16 23.89
C VAL A 87 25.69 -7.61 23.06
N ALA A 88 25.79 -7.96 21.78
CA ALA A 88 26.83 -7.43 20.91
C ALA A 88 26.77 -5.89 20.81
N GLY A 89 25.59 -5.31 20.72
CA GLY A 89 25.37 -3.84 20.72
C GLY A 89 25.76 -3.19 22.06
N ILE A 90 25.42 -3.84 23.17
CA ILE A 90 25.78 -3.36 24.52
C ILE A 90 27.32 -3.37 24.69
N VAL A 91 27.97 -4.47 24.33
CA VAL A 91 29.43 -4.59 24.37
C VAL A 91 30.08 -3.55 23.46
N HIS A 92 29.58 -3.34 22.26
CA HIS A 92 30.06 -2.30 21.35
C HIS A 92 30.02 -0.90 22.02
N THR A 93 28.90 -0.56 22.65
CA THR A 93 28.73 0.73 23.33
C THR A 93 29.72 0.89 24.50
N ILE A 94 29.88 -0.15 25.30
CA ILE A 94 30.85 -0.14 26.44
C ILE A 94 32.27 0.02 25.90
N VAL A 95 32.66 -0.72 24.88
CA VAL A 95 34.02 -0.62 24.29
C VAL A 95 34.26 0.77 23.73
N LEU A 96 33.29 1.38 23.03
CA LEU A 96 33.43 2.75 22.55
C LEU A 96 33.60 3.75 23.71
N LEU A 97 32.83 3.60 24.77
CA LEU A 97 32.96 4.43 25.96
C LEU A 97 34.36 4.30 26.58
N LEU A 98 34.88 3.09 26.71
CA LEU A 98 36.23 2.85 27.23
C LEU A 98 37.29 3.45 26.31
N ILE A 99 37.14 3.33 24.99
CA ILE A 99 38.07 3.96 24.04
C ILE A 99 38.04 5.48 24.21
N MET A 100 36.87 6.09 24.32
CA MET A 100 36.77 7.55 24.53
C MET A 100 37.43 8.01 25.84
N LEU A 101 37.24 7.27 26.93
CA LEU A 101 37.74 7.64 28.24
C LEU A 101 39.25 7.43 28.37
N PHE A 102 39.78 6.32 27.87
CA PHE A 102 41.18 5.91 28.12
C PHE A 102 42.08 6.05 26.90
N ILE A 103 41.58 5.83 25.69
CA ILE A 103 42.38 5.71 24.46
C ILE A 103 42.12 6.90 23.51
N GLY A 104 41.25 7.85 23.85
CA GLY A 104 40.86 8.97 22.95
C GLY A 104 42.07 9.77 22.42
N LYS A 105 43.11 10.00 23.24
CA LYS A 105 44.34 10.67 22.80
C LYS A 105 45.09 9.91 21.71
N TRP A 106 45.11 8.57 21.77
CA TRP A 106 45.75 7.70 20.78
C TRP A 106 44.88 7.57 19.51
N ALA A 107 43.56 7.54 19.66
CA ALA A 107 42.62 7.52 18.54
C ALA A 107 42.73 8.80 17.70
N ALA A 108 43.07 9.94 18.30
CA ALA A 108 43.29 11.20 17.60
C ALA A 108 44.52 11.18 16.67
N LEU A 109 45.43 10.21 16.83
CA LEU A 109 46.58 10.03 15.95
C LEU A 109 46.26 9.33 14.65
N ILE A 110 45.04 8.79 14.49
CA ILE A 110 44.60 8.15 13.26
C ILE A 110 44.40 9.22 12.16
N PRO A 111 45.16 9.14 11.05
CA PRO A 111 45.05 10.13 9.97
C PRO A 111 43.65 10.13 9.36
N MET A 112 43.09 11.30 9.08
CA MET A 112 41.80 11.44 8.39
C MET A 112 41.78 10.76 7.01
N ALA A 113 42.93 10.71 6.33
CA ALA A 113 43.08 10.00 5.07
C ALA A 113 42.81 8.49 5.19
N THR A 114 43.22 7.87 6.30
CA THR A 114 42.94 6.44 6.57
C THR A 114 41.44 6.22 6.77
N LEU A 115 40.77 7.09 7.51
CA LEU A 115 39.32 7.04 7.74
C LEU A 115 38.57 7.26 6.42
N ALA A 116 39.00 8.20 5.60
CA ALA A 116 38.42 8.43 4.27
C ALA A 116 38.58 7.19 3.35
N GLY A 117 39.77 6.55 3.35
CA GLY A 117 39.99 5.32 2.60
C GLY A 117 39.06 4.18 3.03
N ILE A 118 38.87 4.02 4.35
CA ILE A 118 37.91 3.03 4.88
C ILE A 118 36.50 3.35 4.43
N LEU A 119 36.06 4.61 4.47
CA LEU A 119 34.72 5.01 4.02
C LEU A 119 34.50 4.75 2.53
N VAL A 120 35.50 4.96 1.67
CA VAL A 120 35.40 4.64 0.23
C VAL A 120 35.20 3.15 0.02
N VAL A 121 35.96 2.30 0.73
CA VAL A 121 35.81 0.84 0.63
C VAL A 121 34.43 0.41 1.15
N VAL A 122 33.96 0.98 2.24
CA VAL A 122 32.61 0.70 2.78
C VAL A 122 31.54 1.13 1.78
N ALA A 123 31.64 2.33 1.22
CA ALA A 123 30.69 2.84 0.21
C ALA A 123 30.64 1.92 -1.03
N TYR A 124 31.81 1.46 -1.51
CA TYR A 124 31.87 0.51 -2.63
C TYR A 124 31.17 -0.81 -2.29
N ASN A 125 31.42 -1.37 -1.11
CA ASN A 125 30.79 -2.62 -0.68
C ASN A 125 29.29 -2.51 -0.40
N MET A 126 28.78 -1.29 -0.16
CA MET A 126 27.38 -1.00 0.09
C MET A 126 26.62 -0.53 -1.16
N SER A 127 27.31 -0.27 -2.26
CA SER A 127 26.68 0.30 -3.46
C SER A 127 25.65 -0.62 -4.12
N GLU A 128 25.69 -1.95 -3.82
CA GLU A 128 24.78 -2.96 -4.40
C GLU A 128 24.53 -2.75 -5.91
N TRP A 129 25.61 -2.54 -6.66
CA TRP A 129 25.55 -2.21 -8.09
C TRP A 129 24.67 -3.18 -8.89
N GLU A 130 24.67 -4.46 -8.55
CA GLU A 130 23.84 -5.47 -9.20
C GLU A 130 22.36 -5.20 -9.01
N SER A 131 21.95 -4.85 -7.78
CA SER A 131 20.57 -4.46 -7.44
C SER A 131 20.16 -3.18 -8.16
N PHE A 132 21.05 -2.19 -8.22
CA PHE A 132 20.82 -0.95 -8.94
C PHE A 132 20.54 -1.21 -10.42
N VAL A 133 21.36 -2.00 -11.09
CA VAL A 133 21.18 -2.36 -12.50
C VAL A 133 19.92 -3.23 -12.72
N ALA A 134 19.59 -4.11 -11.78
CA ALA A 134 18.41 -4.95 -11.88
C ALA A 134 17.10 -4.16 -11.92
N VAL A 135 17.02 -3.03 -11.20
CA VAL A 135 15.83 -2.16 -11.21
C VAL A 135 15.53 -1.61 -12.61
N PHE A 136 16.54 -1.36 -13.45
CA PHE A 136 16.32 -0.90 -14.83
C PHE A 136 15.61 -1.92 -15.72
N LYS A 137 15.61 -3.20 -15.33
CA LYS A 137 14.84 -4.26 -16.00
C LYS A 137 13.41 -4.37 -15.48
N GLY A 138 13.09 -3.63 -14.44
CA GLY A 138 11.78 -3.60 -13.79
C GLY A 138 10.78 -2.63 -14.43
N PRO A 139 9.65 -2.38 -13.77
CA PRO A 139 8.64 -1.43 -14.23
C PRO A 139 9.18 -0.01 -14.35
N ARG A 140 8.76 0.70 -15.39
CA ARG A 140 9.19 2.09 -15.63
C ARG A 140 8.90 3.04 -14.47
N SER A 141 7.86 2.77 -13.68
CA SER A 141 7.54 3.52 -12.46
C SER A 141 8.65 3.45 -11.43
N ASP A 142 9.21 2.26 -11.22
CA ASP A 142 10.22 2.00 -10.21
C ASP A 142 11.57 2.62 -10.64
N VAL A 143 11.87 2.56 -11.94
CA VAL A 143 13.02 3.26 -12.56
C VAL A 143 12.90 4.78 -12.38
N ALA A 144 11.70 5.35 -12.59
CA ALA A 144 11.47 6.78 -12.41
C ALA A 144 11.69 7.22 -10.97
N VAL A 145 11.19 6.45 -9.98
CA VAL A 145 11.44 6.73 -8.56
C VAL A 145 12.92 6.63 -8.24
N LEU A 146 13.59 5.55 -8.66
CA LEU A 146 15.01 5.34 -8.44
C LEU A 146 15.85 6.51 -8.96
N LEU A 147 15.67 6.89 -10.25
CA LEU A 147 16.44 7.97 -10.85
C LEU A 147 16.16 9.31 -10.20
N THR A 148 14.89 9.61 -9.90
CA THR A 148 14.53 10.87 -9.25
C THR A 148 15.15 10.98 -7.87
N THR A 149 15.01 9.94 -7.04
CA THR A 149 15.60 9.94 -5.69
C THR A 149 17.11 9.96 -5.74
N PHE A 150 17.74 9.19 -6.61
CA PHE A 150 19.20 9.19 -6.78
C PHE A 150 19.75 10.56 -7.18
N LEU A 151 19.16 11.17 -8.21
CA LEU A 151 19.60 12.50 -8.68
C LEU A 151 19.39 13.58 -7.61
N LEU A 152 18.26 13.57 -6.92
CA LEU A 152 18.00 14.52 -5.85
C LEU A 152 18.95 14.32 -4.66
N THR A 153 19.28 13.06 -4.32
CA THR A 153 20.26 12.78 -3.25
C THR A 153 21.64 13.33 -3.58
N VAL A 154 22.07 13.21 -4.84
CA VAL A 154 23.40 13.64 -5.27
C VAL A 154 23.49 15.15 -5.50
N LEU A 155 22.45 15.76 -6.10
CA LEU A 155 22.47 17.15 -6.53
C LEU A 155 21.91 18.15 -5.52
N VAL A 156 21.07 17.70 -4.60
CA VAL A 156 20.41 18.56 -3.59
C VAL A 156 20.78 18.08 -2.20
N ASP A 157 19.99 17.19 -1.62
CA ASP A 157 20.27 16.50 -0.38
C ASP A 157 19.35 15.27 -0.21
N LEU A 158 19.71 14.41 0.76
CA LEU A 158 19.00 13.16 1.07
C LEU A 158 17.56 13.43 1.57
N THR A 159 17.33 14.51 2.31
CA THR A 159 16.04 14.86 2.89
C THR A 159 15.00 15.14 1.82
N VAL A 160 15.33 16.05 0.91
CA VAL A 160 14.49 16.43 -0.23
C VAL A 160 14.25 15.22 -1.14
N ALA A 161 15.28 14.39 -1.33
CA ALA A 161 15.18 13.18 -2.13
C ALA A 161 14.13 12.20 -1.57
N ILE A 162 14.11 12.00 -0.25
CA ILE A 162 13.16 11.11 0.42
C ILE A 162 11.74 11.69 0.36
N GLU A 163 11.57 12.98 0.65
CA GLU A 163 10.25 13.62 0.61
C GLU A 163 9.62 13.51 -0.79
N ILE A 164 10.36 13.94 -1.82
CA ILE A 164 9.87 13.90 -3.21
C ILE A 164 9.73 12.47 -3.71
N GLY A 165 10.70 11.61 -3.42
CA GLY A 165 10.69 10.21 -3.82
C GLY A 165 9.51 9.44 -3.24
N MET A 166 9.18 9.68 -1.98
CA MET A 166 8.01 9.07 -1.32
C MET A 166 6.70 9.54 -1.96
N VAL A 167 6.53 10.85 -2.18
CA VAL A 167 5.34 11.40 -2.83
C VAL A 167 5.20 10.81 -4.24
N LEU A 168 6.28 10.76 -5.01
CA LEU A 168 6.28 10.18 -6.34
C LEU A 168 5.94 8.68 -6.32
N ALA A 169 6.53 7.91 -5.40
CA ALA A 169 6.28 6.50 -5.26
C ALA A 169 4.80 6.21 -4.92
N VAL A 170 4.21 6.96 -3.98
CA VAL A 170 2.79 6.85 -3.62
C VAL A 170 1.91 7.19 -4.82
N PHE A 171 2.22 8.25 -5.55
CA PHE A 171 1.44 8.65 -6.73
C PHE A 171 1.48 7.60 -7.84
N LEU A 172 2.66 7.06 -8.14
CA LEU A 172 2.82 6.01 -9.15
C LEU A 172 2.19 4.69 -8.70
N PHE A 173 2.26 4.36 -7.42
CA PHE A 173 1.57 3.22 -6.84
C PHE A 173 0.05 3.35 -6.97
N MET A 174 -0.53 4.52 -6.66
CA MET A 174 -1.96 4.76 -6.85
C MET A 174 -2.37 4.61 -8.31
N ARG A 175 -1.58 5.17 -9.25
CA ARG A 175 -1.81 4.99 -10.70
C ARG A 175 -1.81 3.51 -11.09
N LYS A 176 -0.85 2.73 -10.59
CA LYS A 176 -0.76 1.29 -10.84
C LYS A 176 -1.98 0.55 -10.29
N MET A 177 -2.44 0.90 -9.08
CA MET A 177 -3.65 0.31 -8.48
C MET A 177 -4.91 0.55 -9.32
N ILE A 178 -5.06 1.74 -9.93
CA ILE A 178 -6.18 2.04 -10.84
C ILE A 178 -6.12 1.18 -12.10
N GLN A 179 -4.93 0.87 -12.62
CA GLN A 179 -4.75 0.00 -13.79
C GLN A 179 -5.11 -1.46 -13.51
N PHE A 180 -4.90 -1.94 -12.28
CA PHE A 180 -5.29 -3.30 -11.86
C PHE A 180 -6.78 -3.45 -11.56
N SER A 181 -7.51 -2.33 -11.45
CA SER A 181 -8.96 -2.37 -11.27
C SER A 181 -9.61 -2.32 -12.65
N ASP A 182 -10.39 -3.32 -12.97
CA ASP A 182 -11.13 -3.40 -14.22
C ASP A 182 -12.63 -3.60 -13.96
N VAL A 183 -13.43 -3.12 -14.90
CA VAL A 183 -14.88 -3.28 -14.89
C VAL A 183 -15.28 -3.78 -16.28
N SER A 184 -15.72 -5.01 -16.34
CA SER A 184 -16.20 -5.63 -17.58
C SER A 184 -17.71 -5.73 -17.60
N ILE A 185 -18.30 -5.36 -18.75
CA ILE A 185 -19.70 -5.63 -19.06
C ILE A 185 -19.75 -6.99 -19.74
N LEU A 186 -20.56 -7.87 -19.22
CA LEU A 186 -20.68 -9.22 -19.71
C LEU A 186 -22.05 -9.39 -20.34
N THR A 187 -22.08 -9.21 -21.66
CA THR A 187 -23.26 -9.41 -22.50
C THR A 187 -23.15 -10.75 -23.23
N ASN A 188 -24.27 -11.40 -23.54
CA ASN A 188 -24.30 -12.68 -24.24
C ASN A 188 -23.60 -12.72 -25.63
N ASP A 189 -23.28 -11.54 -26.19
CA ASP A 189 -22.65 -11.41 -27.51
C ASP A 189 -21.10 -11.35 -27.48
N ASN A 190 -20.47 -11.37 -26.31
CA ASN A 190 -19.01 -11.34 -26.21
C ASN A 190 -18.41 -12.76 -26.24
N ASP A 191 -18.19 -13.29 -27.44
CA ASP A 191 -17.50 -14.55 -27.72
C ASP A 191 -16.02 -14.59 -27.30
N ASN A 192 -15.47 -13.54 -26.68
CA ASN A 192 -14.08 -13.41 -26.26
C ASN A 192 -13.85 -13.72 -24.77
N ILE A 193 -14.67 -14.58 -24.18
CA ILE A 193 -14.38 -15.05 -22.82
C ILE A 193 -13.31 -16.12 -22.95
N GLU A 194 -12.08 -15.80 -22.55
CA GLU A 194 -11.03 -16.79 -22.37
C GLU A 194 -11.58 -17.92 -21.49
N ASN A 195 -11.77 -19.10 -22.13
CA ASN A 195 -12.11 -20.34 -21.46
C ASN A 195 -10.94 -20.82 -20.59
N GLY A 196 -10.63 -20.03 -19.56
CA GLY A 196 -9.72 -20.41 -18.50
C GLY A 196 -10.39 -21.44 -17.58
N LYS A 197 -9.62 -22.32 -16.99
CA LYS A 197 -9.98 -23.41 -16.08
C LYS A 197 -10.85 -23.04 -14.86
N ASP A 198 -11.45 -21.85 -14.81
CA ASP A 198 -12.29 -21.38 -13.71
C ASP A 198 -13.73 -21.88 -13.89
N LYS A 199 -14.16 -22.82 -13.05
CA LYS A 199 -15.54 -23.34 -13.00
C LYS A 199 -16.59 -22.26 -12.78
N ASN A 200 -16.21 -21.13 -12.21
CA ASN A 200 -17.07 -19.97 -11.95
C ASN A 200 -16.92 -18.87 -13.00
N ALA A 201 -16.26 -19.14 -14.14
CA ALA A 201 -16.25 -18.24 -15.28
C ALA A 201 -17.67 -18.02 -15.79
N ILE A 202 -18.01 -16.79 -16.13
CA ILE A 202 -19.39 -16.41 -16.52
C ILE A 202 -19.83 -17.12 -17.79
N GLY A 203 -18.91 -17.51 -18.69
CA GLY A 203 -19.22 -18.29 -19.87
C GLY A 203 -19.91 -19.65 -19.60
N ASN A 204 -19.89 -20.11 -18.36
CA ASN A 204 -20.58 -21.34 -17.94
C ASN A 204 -22.06 -21.10 -17.56
N PHE A 205 -22.53 -19.84 -17.58
CA PHE A 205 -23.87 -19.47 -17.13
C PHE A 205 -24.68 -18.85 -18.26
N THR A 206 -25.94 -19.25 -18.37
CA THR A 206 -26.89 -18.63 -19.31
C THR A 206 -27.56 -17.43 -18.67
N ILE A 207 -27.21 -16.22 -19.12
CA ILE A 207 -27.80 -14.97 -18.63
C ILE A 207 -29.14 -14.77 -19.27
N PRO A 208 -30.24 -14.54 -18.51
CA PRO A 208 -31.56 -14.30 -19.06
C PRO A 208 -31.63 -12.97 -19.86
N GLN A 209 -32.49 -12.88 -20.85
CA GLN A 209 -32.76 -11.61 -21.56
C GLN A 209 -33.23 -10.52 -20.59
N ASN A 210 -32.81 -9.26 -20.81
CA ASN A 210 -33.05 -8.10 -19.93
C ASN A 210 -32.34 -8.15 -18.55
N VAL A 211 -31.32 -8.99 -18.42
CA VAL A 211 -30.38 -8.99 -17.29
C VAL A 211 -29.01 -8.56 -17.81
N GLU A 212 -28.42 -7.55 -17.20
CA GLU A 212 -27.03 -7.13 -17.45
C GLU A 212 -26.17 -7.51 -16.25
N VAL A 213 -24.96 -7.95 -16.53
CA VAL A 213 -23.99 -8.36 -15.51
C VAL A 213 -22.75 -7.53 -15.63
N PHE A 214 -22.36 -6.90 -14.52
CA PHE A 214 -21.09 -6.21 -14.37
C PHE A 214 -20.19 -6.98 -13.41
N GLU A 215 -19.00 -7.32 -13.84
CA GLU A 215 -17.97 -7.87 -12.95
C GLU A 215 -16.96 -6.78 -12.63
N ILE A 216 -16.73 -6.56 -11.33
CA ILE A 216 -15.73 -5.64 -10.84
C ILE A 216 -14.55 -6.46 -10.35
N THR A 217 -13.37 -6.22 -10.95
CA THR A 217 -12.12 -6.89 -10.61
C THR A 217 -11.16 -5.91 -9.97
N GLY A 218 -10.57 -6.29 -8.83
CA GLY A 218 -9.62 -5.48 -8.10
C GLY A 218 -10.24 -4.50 -7.10
N PRO A 219 -9.42 -3.62 -6.48
CA PRO A 219 -9.89 -2.65 -5.49
C PRO A 219 -10.87 -1.64 -6.07
N LEU A 220 -12.02 -1.46 -5.41
CA LEU A 220 -13.01 -0.47 -5.83
C LEU A 220 -12.75 0.89 -5.15
N PHE A 221 -11.72 1.59 -5.62
CA PHE A 221 -11.34 2.94 -5.22
C PHE A 221 -11.80 3.98 -6.24
N PHE A 222 -11.52 5.26 -5.97
CA PHE A 222 -11.93 6.39 -6.79
C PHE A 222 -11.73 6.18 -8.31
N GLY A 223 -10.61 5.59 -8.76
CA GLY A 223 -10.33 5.35 -10.18
C GLY A 223 -11.19 4.25 -10.81
N ALA A 224 -11.39 3.14 -10.09
CA ALA A 224 -12.27 2.05 -10.53
C ALA A 224 -13.74 2.47 -10.47
N ALA A 225 -14.11 3.26 -9.47
CA ALA A 225 -15.46 3.82 -9.36
C ALA A 225 -15.83 4.70 -10.56
N TYR A 226 -14.87 5.47 -11.10
CA TYR A 226 -15.06 6.26 -12.31
C TYR A 226 -15.27 5.36 -13.55
N LYS A 227 -14.41 4.35 -13.75
CA LYS A 227 -14.57 3.37 -14.84
C LYS A 227 -15.91 2.65 -14.77
N PHE A 228 -16.35 2.28 -13.56
CA PHE A 228 -17.65 1.64 -13.37
C PHE A 228 -18.80 2.56 -13.76
N LYS A 229 -18.75 3.82 -13.38
CA LYS A 229 -19.76 4.82 -13.77
C LYS A 229 -19.80 5.05 -15.28
N ASP A 230 -18.64 5.07 -15.94
CA ASP A 230 -18.57 5.19 -17.41
C ASP A 230 -19.10 3.95 -18.12
N ALA A 231 -18.76 2.74 -17.64
CA ALA A 231 -19.30 1.50 -18.17
C ALA A 231 -20.83 1.44 -18.08
N MET A 232 -21.41 1.94 -16.97
CA MET A 232 -22.87 2.04 -16.82
C MET A 232 -23.55 2.99 -17.82
N ARG A 233 -22.84 4.00 -18.33
CA ARG A 233 -23.39 4.94 -19.33
C ARG A 233 -23.55 4.33 -20.73
N VAL A 234 -22.81 3.27 -21.03
CA VAL A 234 -22.86 2.59 -22.33
C VAL A 234 -24.16 1.79 -22.51
N ILE A 235 -24.90 1.55 -21.43
CA ILE A 235 -26.17 0.84 -21.49
C ILE A 235 -27.23 1.77 -22.08
N GLU A 236 -27.52 1.59 -23.38
CA GLU A 236 -28.53 2.40 -24.09
C GLU A 236 -29.96 2.11 -23.62
N LYS A 237 -30.28 0.83 -23.34
CA LYS A 237 -31.61 0.40 -22.86
C LYS A 237 -31.48 -0.12 -21.42
N PRO A 238 -32.18 0.51 -20.45
CA PRO A 238 -32.09 0.06 -19.06
C PRO A 238 -32.57 -1.40 -18.94
N PRO A 239 -31.74 -2.32 -18.39
CA PRO A 239 -32.12 -3.69 -18.15
C PRO A 239 -33.16 -3.75 -17.03
N LYS A 240 -33.95 -4.83 -16.96
CA LYS A 240 -34.86 -5.05 -15.82
C LYS A 240 -34.12 -5.41 -14.56
N VAL A 241 -33.02 -6.13 -14.68
CA VAL A 241 -32.17 -6.54 -13.58
C VAL A 241 -30.71 -6.24 -13.91
N LEU A 242 -30.02 -5.63 -12.96
CA LEU A 242 -28.59 -5.37 -12.98
C LEU A 242 -27.92 -6.21 -11.89
N ILE A 243 -27.03 -7.10 -12.28
CA ILE A 243 -26.23 -7.89 -11.34
C ILE A 243 -24.83 -7.27 -11.28
N ILE A 244 -24.38 -6.87 -10.09
CA ILE A 244 -23.00 -6.46 -9.86
C ILE A 244 -22.28 -7.59 -9.13
N ARG A 245 -21.32 -8.20 -9.80
CA ARG A 245 -20.50 -9.28 -9.29
C ARG A 245 -19.25 -8.69 -8.64
N MET A 246 -19.05 -9.00 -7.35
CA MET A 246 -17.96 -8.43 -6.53
C MET A 246 -16.99 -9.50 -6.02
N ARG A 247 -16.95 -10.65 -6.69
CA ARG A 247 -16.11 -11.81 -6.31
C ARG A 247 -14.64 -11.44 -6.08
N GLN A 248 -14.11 -10.61 -6.97
CA GLN A 248 -12.70 -10.23 -6.99
C GLN A 248 -12.45 -8.82 -6.41
N VAL A 249 -13.38 -8.28 -5.62
CA VAL A 249 -13.22 -6.98 -4.95
C VAL A 249 -12.69 -7.20 -3.53
N PRO A 250 -11.39 -7.03 -3.28
CA PRO A 250 -10.81 -7.27 -1.96
C PRO A 250 -11.09 -6.14 -0.97
N ILE A 251 -11.23 -4.90 -1.46
CA ILE A 251 -11.34 -3.69 -0.64
C ILE A 251 -12.14 -2.61 -1.39
N ILE A 252 -12.89 -1.81 -0.63
CA ILE A 252 -13.68 -0.68 -1.12
C ILE A 252 -13.44 0.55 -0.23
N ASP A 253 -13.37 1.73 -0.84
CA ASP A 253 -13.28 3.02 -0.14
C ASP A 253 -14.64 3.77 -0.12
N ALA A 254 -14.65 4.94 0.51
CA ALA A 254 -15.84 5.79 0.58
C ALA A 254 -16.36 6.20 -0.80
N THR A 255 -15.47 6.37 -1.78
CA THR A 255 -15.85 6.74 -3.16
C THR A 255 -16.50 5.56 -3.88
N GLY A 256 -15.96 4.34 -3.71
CA GLY A 256 -16.57 3.12 -4.23
C GLY A 256 -17.96 2.88 -3.65
N ILE A 257 -18.14 3.06 -2.35
CA ILE A 257 -19.44 2.97 -1.69
C ILE A 257 -20.43 3.99 -2.27
N ARG A 258 -20.01 5.25 -2.39
CA ARG A 258 -20.85 6.30 -2.96
C ARG A 258 -21.26 5.99 -4.39
N THR A 259 -20.34 5.48 -5.20
CA THR A 259 -20.63 5.08 -6.57
C THR A 259 -21.68 3.97 -6.64
N LEU A 260 -21.56 2.94 -5.78
CA LEU A 260 -22.59 1.89 -5.70
C LEU A 260 -23.94 2.43 -5.24
N GLN A 261 -23.96 3.40 -4.30
CA GLN A 261 -25.20 4.07 -3.89
C GLN A 261 -25.82 4.88 -5.03
N ASP A 262 -25.00 5.60 -5.81
CA ASP A 262 -25.47 6.37 -6.96
C ASP A 262 -26.04 5.45 -8.05
N VAL A 263 -25.34 4.34 -8.35
CA VAL A 263 -25.82 3.32 -9.29
C VAL A 263 -27.13 2.69 -8.81
N PHE A 264 -27.24 2.38 -7.53
CA PHE A 264 -28.48 1.86 -6.94
C PHE A 264 -29.66 2.84 -7.11
N LYS A 265 -29.44 4.12 -6.80
CA LYS A 265 -30.47 5.18 -6.95
C LYS A 265 -30.88 5.34 -8.41
N GLU A 266 -29.90 5.43 -9.32
CA GLU A 266 -30.15 5.57 -10.74
C GLU A 266 -30.88 4.36 -11.33
N SER A 267 -30.44 3.15 -10.98
CA SER A 267 -31.10 1.89 -11.38
C SER A 267 -32.55 1.86 -10.91
N ASN A 268 -32.79 2.20 -9.64
CA ASN A 268 -34.14 2.21 -9.10
C ASN A 268 -35.03 3.27 -9.76
N HIS A 269 -34.47 4.43 -10.11
CA HIS A 269 -35.20 5.49 -10.84
C HIS A 269 -35.57 5.05 -12.26
N ARG A 270 -34.72 4.25 -12.91
CA ARG A 270 -34.95 3.67 -14.23
C ARG A 270 -35.83 2.39 -14.22
N GLY A 271 -36.24 1.95 -13.01
CA GLY A 271 -37.03 0.72 -12.84
C GLY A 271 -36.21 -0.57 -12.92
N THR A 272 -34.87 -0.47 -12.87
CA THR A 272 -33.96 -1.60 -12.86
C THR A 272 -33.75 -2.08 -11.42
N LYS A 273 -33.87 -3.40 -11.18
CA LYS A 273 -33.57 -4.01 -9.88
C LYS A 273 -32.10 -4.37 -9.79
N LEU A 274 -31.43 -3.94 -8.72
CA LEU A 274 -30.02 -4.22 -8.46
C LEU A 274 -29.86 -5.48 -7.60
N ILE A 275 -28.95 -6.37 -8.03
CA ILE A 275 -28.50 -7.52 -7.26
C ILE A 275 -26.99 -7.39 -7.03
N LEU A 276 -26.51 -7.55 -5.79
CA LEU A 276 -25.09 -7.71 -5.47
C LEU A 276 -24.78 -9.20 -5.29
N SER A 277 -23.74 -9.67 -5.99
CA SER A 277 -23.35 -11.08 -5.93
C SER A 277 -21.92 -11.26 -5.49
N GLU A 278 -21.66 -12.34 -4.72
CA GLU A 278 -20.33 -12.82 -4.33
C GLU A 278 -19.48 -11.79 -3.57
N VAL A 279 -20.05 -11.10 -2.60
CA VAL A 279 -19.29 -10.19 -1.73
C VAL A 279 -18.53 -11.01 -0.69
N HIS A 280 -17.31 -11.46 -1.02
CA HIS A 280 -16.51 -12.34 -0.16
C HIS A 280 -15.65 -11.58 0.86
N SER A 281 -15.24 -10.35 0.56
CA SER A 281 -14.40 -9.56 1.44
C SER A 281 -15.15 -9.09 2.69
N ARG A 282 -14.59 -9.40 3.87
CA ARG A 282 -15.13 -8.92 5.17
C ARG A 282 -15.13 -7.39 5.25
N GLN A 283 -14.11 -6.74 4.69
CA GLN A 283 -14.01 -5.28 4.68
C GLN A 283 -15.12 -4.68 3.81
N VAL A 284 -15.30 -5.17 2.58
CA VAL A 284 -16.37 -4.72 1.67
C VAL A 284 -17.75 -4.91 2.31
N MET A 285 -18.01 -6.09 2.90
CA MET A 285 -19.26 -6.37 3.56
C MET A 285 -19.53 -5.44 4.75
N LYS A 286 -18.49 -5.09 5.54
CA LYS A 286 -18.59 -4.16 6.66
C LYS A 286 -18.96 -2.74 6.17
N GLU A 287 -18.29 -2.26 5.13
CA GLU A 287 -18.54 -0.92 4.58
C GLU A 287 -19.92 -0.82 3.94
N LEU A 288 -20.36 -1.83 3.16
CA LEU A 288 -21.70 -1.89 2.59
C LEU A 288 -22.80 -1.88 3.66
N LYS A 289 -22.58 -2.59 4.79
CA LYS A 289 -23.49 -2.58 5.97
C LYS A 289 -23.50 -1.20 6.62
N GLY A 290 -22.32 -0.61 6.88
CA GLY A 290 -22.18 0.71 7.49
C GLY A 290 -22.90 1.80 6.68
N ALA A 291 -22.81 1.73 5.38
CA ALA A 291 -23.49 2.63 4.45
C ALA A 291 -25.01 2.35 4.27
N ARG A 292 -25.55 1.35 4.97
CA ARG A 292 -26.95 0.87 4.86
C ARG A 292 -27.35 0.44 3.44
N LEU A 293 -26.39 0.24 2.53
CA LEU A 293 -26.68 -0.10 1.15
C LEU A 293 -27.30 -1.50 1.02
N LEU A 294 -26.84 -2.46 1.82
CA LEU A 294 -27.43 -3.83 1.84
C LEU A 294 -28.90 -3.82 2.27
N PHE A 295 -29.27 -2.92 3.17
CA PHE A 295 -30.66 -2.76 3.60
C PHE A 295 -31.49 -2.13 2.49
N ALA A 296 -30.96 -1.12 1.81
CA ALA A 296 -31.65 -0.44 0.71
C ALA A 296 -31.89 -1.36 -0.50
N ILE A 297 -30.90 -2.19 -0.85
CA ILE A 297 -31.01 -3.18 -1.93
C ILE A 297 -31.97 -4.31 -1.55
N GLY A 298 -32.05 -4.64 -0.27
CA GLY A 298 -32.87 -5.74 0.28
C GLY A 298 -32.10 -7.06 0.38
N LYS A 299 -32.32 -7.78 1.50
CA LYS A 299 -31.58 -9.03 1.80
C LYS A 299 -31.69 -10.09 0.68
N GLY A 300 -32.83 -10.20 0.02
CA GLY A 300 -33.03 -11.17 -1.06
C GLY A 300 -32.29 -10.85 -2.37
N ASN A 301 -31.74 -9.65 -2.48
CA ASN A 301 -30.98 -9.19 -3.66
C ASN A 301 -29.46 -9.10 -3.36
N VAL A 302 -29.00 -9.66 -2.26
CA VAL A 302 -27.58 -9.85 -1.94
C VAL A 302 -27.33 -11.34 -1.85
N THR A 303 -26.62 -11.89 -2.84
CA THR A 303 -26.47 -13.34 -3.02
C THR A 303 -25.04 -13.79 -2.72
N ALA A 304 -24.91 -15.01 -2.22
CA ALA A 304 -23.61 -15.60 -1.90
C ALA A 304 -22.89 -16.18 -3.13
N SER A 305 -23.66 -16.62 -4.13
CA SER A 305 -23.14 -17.17 -5.37
C SER A 305 -23.76 -16.47 -6.59
N PHE A 306 -23.12 -16.65 -7.74
CA PHE A 306 -23.64 -16.14 -9.00
C PHE A 306 -24.89 -16.90 -9.49
N ASP A 307 -24.97 -18.21 -9.22
CA ASP A 307 -26.16 -19.03 -9.48
C ASP A 307 -27.39 -18.51 -8.74
N ASP A 308 -27.23 -18.15 -7.47
CA ASP A 308 -28.30 -17.55 -6.69
C ASP A 308 -28.76 -16.20 -7.28
N ALA A 309 -27.78 -15.41 -7.77
CA ALA A 309 -28.09 -14.13 -8.42
C ALA A 309 -28.89 -14.31 -9.71
N ILE A 310 -28.51 -15.28 -10.56
CA ILE A 310 -29.26 -15.63 -11.76
C ILE A 310 -30.66 -16.16 -11.41
N SER A 311 -30.75 -17.04 -10.42
CA SER A 311 -32.03 -17.57 -9.95
C SER A 311 -32.94 -16.46 -9.44
N ARG A 312 -32.41 -15.54 -8.65
CA ARG A 312 -33.14 -14.35 -8.18
C ARG A 312 -33.56 -13.44 -9.32
N SER A 313 -32.71 -13.24 -10.32
CA SER A 313 -33.05 -12.44 -11.49
C SER A 313 -34.26 -13.01 -12.28
N LYS A 314 -34.31 -14.34 -12.43
CA LYS A 314 -35.45 -15.04 -13.07
C LYS A 314 -36.73 -14.84 -12.28
N VAL A 315 -36.70 -14.82 -10.96
CA VAL A 315 -37.86 -14.54 -10.08
C VAL A 315 -38.36 -13.12 -10.32
N ILE A 316 -37.44 -12.13 -10.28
CA ILE A 316 -37.76 -10.71 -10.49
C ILE A 316 -38.39 -10.50 -11.90
N LEU A 317 -37.84 -11.14 -12.93
CA LEU A 317 -38.38 -11.04 -14.28
C LEU A 317 -39.81 -11.59 -14.42
N LYS A 318 -40.17 -12.61 -13.62
CA LYS A 318 -41.53 -13.17 -13.55
C LYS A 318 -42.49 -12.28 -12.78
N GLU A 319 -42.05 -11.69 -11.67
CA GLU A 319 -42.85 -10.80 -10.82
C GLU A 319 -43.18 -9.46 -11.52
N TYR A 320 -42.31 -8.99 -12.44
CA TYR A 320 -42.43 -7.70 -13.12
C TYR A 320 -42.39 -7.85 -14.65
N PRO A 321 -43.41 -8.50 -15.29
CA PRO A 321 -43.39 -8.76 -16.73
C PRO A 321 -43.50 -7.50 -17.62
N SER A 322 -44.00 -6.36 -17.11
CA SER A 322 -44.05 -5.08 -17.84
C SER A 322 -44.06 -3.88 -16.88
N PHE A 323 -42.95 -3.19 -16.74
CA PHE A 323 -42.92 -1.86 -16.14
C PHE A 323 -43.31 -0.85 -17.25
N LYS A 324 -44.53 -0.29 -17.20
CA LYS A 324 -44.90 0.89 -17.98
C LYS A 324 -44.09 2.07 -17.41
N ILE A 325 -43.22 2.64 -18.22
CA ILE A 325 -42.54 3.91 -17.91
C ILE A 325 -43.65 4.95 -17.74
N LYS A 326 -43.84 5.46 -16.53
CA LYS A 326 -44.61 6.69 -16.34
C LYS A 326 -43.79 7.82 -16.97
N ARG A 327 -44.27 8.33 -18.08
CA ARG A 327 -43.81 9.57 -18.70
C ARG A 327 -44.08 10.76 -17.78
#